data_d2d9590604f2fd32848025009b6b7df7
#
_entry.id   d2d9590604f2fd32848025009b6b7df7
#
_cell.length_a   1.000
_cell.length_b   1.000
_cell.length_c   1.000
_cell.angle_alpha   90.00
_cell.angle_beta   90.00
_cell.angle_gamma   90.00
#
_symmetry.space_group_name_H-M   'P 1'
#
loop_
_entity.id
_entity.type
_entity.pdbx_description
1 polymer ?
#
loop_
_entity_poly.entity_id
_entity_poly.type
_entity_poly.pdbx_seq_one_letter_code
_entity_poly.pdbx_strand_id
1 'polypeptide(L)'
;SIPQIAPDYFFLGIQQNQKNEFEKIIFNSDQNSKTEVVPMVSAKLNKINGIDPNTYIDQTNDSHWVIENDRRVSWSDTVPKDNPIVEGEWWDLSKPDKLQISLDSKVAKDFGVKLGDNFTLNIYGREIEGEVVNFRLVDYRDLSINFAMLINPQYANNIPHEYLATVKFDNIENFNETDFLNLFPSISIVKISDYLSKVIDVLNKVFIAIGIISTITIIIGLVVISSAILVQGKIKTFQNLVFKILGFSKKEIIFSSIIEFIVNFISIIFFSAIFS
;
A
#
# COMPACT_ATOMS: atom_id res chain seq x y z
N SER A 1 11.50 -5.04 -4.60
CA SER A 1 12.62 -4.75 -3.68
C SER A 1 12.12 -3.83 -2.58
N ILE A 2 12.43 -4.14 -1.34
CA ILE A 2 12.14 -3.28 -0.19
C ILE A 2 12.87 -1.96 -0.42
N PRO A 3 12.22 -0.79 -0.24
CA PRO A 3 12.93 0.48 -0.32
C PRO A 3 14.13 0.46 0.62
N GLN A 4 15.31 0.87 0.16
CA GLN A 4 16.53 0.91 1.00
C GLN A 4 16.40 1.81 2.24
N ILE A 5 15.37 2.65 2.27
CA ILE A 5 15.07 3.62 3.33
C ILE A 5 14.10 3.06 4.37
N ALA A 6 13.46 1.90 4.11
CA ALA A 6 12.49 1.32 5.06
C ALA A 6 13.15 1.00 6.41
N PRO A 7 12.48 1.27 7.54
CA PRO A 7 12.96 0.88 8.86
C PRO A 7 12.95 -0.64 9.02
N ASP A 8 13.77 -1.15 9.94
CA ASP A 8 13.77 -2.58 10.27
C ASP A 8 12.68 -2.91 11.28
N TYR A 9 12.42 -1.96 12.21
CA TYR A 9 11.45 -2.13 13.29
C TYR A 9 10.57 -0.91 13.50
N PHE A 10 9.30 -1.16 13.87
CA PHE A 10 8.44 -0.21 14.54
C PHE A 10 8.27 -0.60 16.01
N PHE A 11 8.30 0.39 16.90
CA PHE A 11 8.08 0.27 18.32
C PHE A 11 6.87 1.13 18.70
N LEU A 12 5.82 0.49 19.23
CA LEU A 12 4.56 1.15 19.59
C LEU A 12 4.33 1.11 21.09
N GLY A 13 3.71 2.16 21.62
CA GLY A 13 3.33 2.22 23.04
C GLY A 13 4.49 2.57 23.97
N ILE A 14 5.51 3.26 23.48
CA ILE A 14 6.62 3.76 24.31
C ILE A 14 6.05 4.85 25.24
N GLN A 15 6.06 4.59 26.54
CA GLN A 15 5.56 5.55 27.52
C GLN A 15 6.51 6.74 27.68
N GLN A 16 5.99 7.90 28.13
CA GLN A 16 6.79 9.12 28.29
C GLN A 16 8.02 8.92 29.19
N ASN A 17 7.88 8.15 30.26
CA ASN A 17 8.98 7.84 31.18
C ASN A 17 9.99 6.83 30.62
N GLN A 18 9.65 6.10 29.57
CA GLN A 18 10.51 5.09 28.93
C GLN A 18 11.34 5.65 27.78
N LYS A 19 10.95 6.80 27.20
CA LYS A 19 11.54 7.35 25.98
C LYS A 19 13.08 7.44 26.04
N ASN A 20 13.61 8.07 27.09
CA ASN A 20 15.05 8.30 27.20
C ASN A 20 15.84 6.99 27.35
N GLU A 21 15.30 6.01 28.08
CA GLU A 21 15.91 4.70 28.22
C GLU A 21 15.83 3.89 26.94
N PHE A 22 14.71 3.96 26.24
CA PHE A 22 14.53 3.38 24.92
C PHE A 22 15.59 3.89 23.93
N GLU A 23 15.71 5.21 23.79
CA GLU A 23 16.70 5.83 22.88
C GLU A 23 18.14 5.42 23.22
N LYS A 24 18.46 5.34 24.53
CA LYS A 24 19.77 4.89 25.01
C LYS A 24 20.07 3.43 24.67
N ILE A 25 19.09 2.55 24.80
CA ILE A 25 19.27 1.13 24.48
C ILE A 25 19.47 0.93 22.98
N ILE A 26 18.65 1.61 22.16
CA ILE A 26 18.83 1.55 20.68
C ILE A 26 20.22 2.06 20.29
N PHE A 27 20.63 3.21 20.80
CA PHE A 27 21.95 3.77 20.54
C PHE A 27 23.11 2.86 20.98
N ASN A 28 22.97 2.19 22.14
CA ASN A 28 23.98 1.24 22.62
C ASN A 28 24.06 -0.04 21.77
N SER A 29 22.93 -0.45 21.19
CA SER A 29 22.89 -1.62 20.28
C SER A 29 23.56 -1.31 18.95
N ASP A 30 23.34 -0.10 18.41
CA ASP A 30 23.98 0.35 17.19
C ASP A 30 24.05 1.90 17.13
N GLN A 31 25.25 2.43 17.28
CA GLN A 31 25.50 3.88 17.28
C GLN A 31 25.19 4.55 15.93
N ASN A 32 25.18 3.78 14.83
CA ASN A 32 24.89 4.26 13.50
C ASN A 32 23.41 4.09 13.12
N SER A 33 22.58 3.54 14.03
CA SER A 33 21.15 3.37 13.78
C SER A 33 20.46 4.69 13.48
N LYS A 34 19.54 4.67 12.53
CA LYS A 34 18.64 5.80 12.26
C LYS A 34 17.36 5.58 13.02
N THR A 35 17.14 6.40 14.03
CA THR A 35 15.98 6.32 14.91
C THR A 35 15.13 7.58 14.75
N GLU A 36 13.84 7.40 14.52
CA GLU A 36 12.84 8.46 14.55
C GLU A 36 11.85 8.15 15.67
N VAL A 37 11.62 9.11 16.57
CA VAL A 37 10.68 8.95 17.71
C VAL A 37 9.70 10.10 17.66
N VAL A 38 8.43 9.79 17.50
CA VAL A 38 7.36 10.79 17.39
C VAL A 38 6.31 10.58 18.48
N PRO A 39 5.82 11.65 19.11
CA PRO A 39 4.72 11.56 20.05
C PRO A 39 3.42 11.26 19.31
N MET A 40 2.51 10.53 19.94
CA MET A 40 1.19 10.28 19.39
C MET A 40 0.13 10.16 20.47
N VAL A 41 -1.09 10.52 20.09
CA VAL A 41 -2.28 10.36 20.92
C VAL A 41 -3.42 9.76 20.08
N SER A 42 -4.28 8.98 20.71
CA SER A 42 -5.50 8.50 20.08
C SER A 42 -6.56 9.59 20.10
N ALA A 43 -7.11 9.92 18.95
CA ALA A 43 -8.16 10.90 18.79
C ALA A 43 -9.23 10.41 17.82
N LYS A 44 -10.49 10.74 18.08
CA LYS A 44 -11.61 10.49 17.17
C LYS A 44 -12.11 11.80 16.58
N LEU A 45 -12.29 11.84 15.27
CA LEU A 45 -12.94 12.97 14.61
C LEU A 45 -14.45 12.85 14.80
N ASN A 46 -15.03 13.68 15.69
CA ASN A 46 -16.45 13.64 16.02
C ASN A 46 -17.28 14.52 15.12
N LYS A 47 -16.77 15.72 14.73
CA LYS A 47 -17.52 16.69 13.90
C LYS A 47 -16.58 17.45 12.97
N ILE A 48 -17.10 17.84 11.81
CA ILE A 48 -16.53 18.82 10.88
C ILE A 48 -17.52 19.96 10.79
N ASN A 49 -17.15 21.19 11.17
CA ASN A 49 -18.04 22.35 11.24
C ASN A 49 -19.34 22.09 12.01
N GLY A 50 -19.26 21.31 13.09
CA GLY A 50 -20.40 20.94 13.92
C GLY A 50 -21.29 19.82 13.36
N ILE A 51 -20.99 19.28 12.19
CA ILE A 51 -21.75 18.23 11.49
C ILE A 51 -21.04 16.88 11.61
N ASP A 52 -21.80 15.79 11.64
CA ASP A 52 -21.26 14.41 11.66
C ASP A 52 -20.42 14.16 10.40
N PRO A 53 -19.16 13.73 10.53
CA PRO A 53 -18.26 13.46 9.40
C PRO A 53 -18.81 12.43 8.40
N ASN A 54 -19.66 11.51 8.83
CA ASN A 54 -20.29 10.52 7.94
C ASN A 54 -21.21 11.16 6.87
N THR A 55 -21.59 12.43 7.04
CA THR A 55 -22.38 13.16 6.03
C THR A 55 -21.55 13.70 4.87
N TYR A 56 -20.22 13.73 5.03
CA TYR A 56 -19.30 14.29 4.04
C TYR A 56 -18.82 13.26 3.01
N ILE A 57 -18.75 11.99 3.40
CA ILE A 57 -18.25 10.92 2.51
C ILE A 57 -18.99 9.60 2.75
N ASP A 58 -19.10 8.81 1.69
CA ASP A 58 -19.66 7.46 1.74
C ASP A 58 -18.66 6.44 2.29
N GLN A 59 -19.17 5.33 2.83
CA GLN A 59 -18.35 4.21 3.35
C GLN A 59 -17.43 3.56 2.30
N THR A 60 -17.71 3.75 1.02
CA THR A 60 -16.91 3.23 -0.10
C THR A 60 -15.72 4.14 -0.47
N ASN A 61 -15.65 5.35 0.12
CA ASN A 61 -14.55 6.27 -0.16
C ASN A 61 -13.26 5.80 0.52
N ASP A 62 -12.14 5.89 -0.20
CA ASP A 62 -10.82 5.50 0.28
C ASP A 62 -10.38 6.22 1.57
N SER A 63 -10.89 7.42 1.86
CA SER A 63 -10.57 8.20 3.06
C SER A 63 -11.54 7.96 4.23
N HIS A 64 -12.57 7.10 4.07
CA HIS A 64 -13.54 6.80 5.13
C HIS A 64 -12.86 6.26 6.42
N TRP A 65 -11.73 5.58 6.26
CA TRP A 65 -10.95 5.05 7.37
C TRP A 65 -10.59 6.10 8.43
N VAL A 66 -10.53 7.40 8.07
CA VAL A 66 -10.17 8.48 8.99
C VAL A 66 -11.21 8.66 10.11
N ILE A 67 -12.48 8.34 9.83
CA ILE A 67 -13.61 8.52 10.76
C ILE A 67 -14.13 7.21 11.36
N GLU A 68 -13.72 6.06 10.83
CA GLU A 68 -14.23 4.73 11.21
C GLU A 68 -13.94 4.37 12.67
N ASN A 69 -12.73 4.70 13.13
CA ASN A 69 -12.24 4.42 14.48
C ASN A 69 -11.37 5.57 14.99
N ASP A 70 -10.91 5.46 16.23
CA ASP A 70 -9.88 6.35 16.75
C ASP A 70 -8.63 6.31 15.87
N ARG A 71 -8.06 7.48 15.61
CA ARG A 71 -6.84 7.65 14.81
C ARG A 71 -5.70 8.16 15.64
N ARG A 72 -4.49 7.80 15.26
CA ARG A 72 -3.30 8.39 15.85
C ARG A 72 -3.12 9.79 15.27
N VAL A 73 -3.02 10.76 16.16
CA VAL A 73 -2.68 12.15 15.87
C VAL A 73 -1.34 12.42 16.51
N SER A 74 -0.48 13.14 15.83
CA SER A 74 0.85 13.51 16.29
C SER A 74 1.04 15.01 16.23
N TRP A 75 2.21 15.50 16.61
CA TRP A 75 2.62 16.88 16.50
C TRP A 75 4.11 17.01 16.20
N SER A 76 4.48 18.10 15.58
CA SER A 76 5.85 18.42 15.24
C SER A 76 6.07 19.92 15.26
N ASP A 77 7.26 20.36 15.69
CA ASP A 77 7.63 21.77 15.66
C ASP A 77 7.87 22.26 14.23
N THR A 78 8.29 21.36 13.34
CA THR A 78 8.62 21.66 11.94
C THR A 78 7.80 20.80 10.99
N VAL A 79 7.68 21.27 9.75
CA VAL A 79 7.08 20.48 8.67
C VAL A 79 7.88 19.19 8.48
N PRO A 80 7.25 17.99 8.55
CA PRO A 80 7.95 16.74 8.28
C PRO A 80 8.54 16.74 6.86
N LYS A 81 9.78 16.24 6.73
CA LYS A 81 10.54 16.32 5.47
C LYS A 81 9.81 15.76 4.25
N ASP A 82 9.12 14.64 4.47
CA ASP A 82 8.49 13.89 3.38
C ASP A 82 7.01 14.22 3.21
N ASN A 83 6.53 15.22 3.94
CA ASN A 83 5.14 15.69 3.93
C ASN A 83 5.04 17.21 3.65
N PRO A 84 5.39 17.67 2.45
CA PRO A 84 5.37 19.11 2.14
C PRO A 84 3.96 19.70 2.23
N ILE A 85 3.88 20.97 2.65
CA ILE A 85 2.62 21.73 2.61
C ILE A 85 2.27 22.01 1.15
N VAL A 86 1.02 21.74 0.77
CA VAL A 86 0.49 22.03 -0.56
C VAL A 86 -0.46 23.22 -0.57
N GLU A 87 -1.04 23.56 0.61
CA GLU A 87 -1.94 24.69 0.77
C GLU A 87 -1.91 25.18 2.23
N GLY A 88 -2.00 26.48 2.45
CA GLY A 88 -1.94 27.09 3.78
C GLY A 88 -0.51 27.27 4.29
N GLU A 89 -0.38 27.58 5.58
CA GLU A 89 0.89 27.83 6.25
C GLU A 89 1.04 26.93 7.49
N TRP A 90 2.29 26.71 7.93
CA TRP A 90 2.55 25.99 9.17
C TRP A 90 2.03 26.75 10.39
N TRP A 91 2.24 26.22 11.57
CA TRP A 91 1.69 26.72 12.83
C TRP A 91 1.92 28.22 13.03
N ASP A 92 0.85 28.94 13.41
CA ASP A 92 0.96 30.29 13.94
C ASP A 92 1.24 30.22 15.46
N LEU A 93 2.51 30.34 15.82
CA LEU A 93 2.97 30.25 17.21
C LEU A 93 2.49 31.42 18.07
N SER A 94 1.93 32.49 17.46
CA SER A 94 1.34 33.63 18.20
C SER A 94 -0.05 33.29 18.80
N LYS A 95 -0.64 32.16 18.41
CA LYS A 95 -1.97 31.68 18.88
C LYS A 95 -1.85 30.38 19.69
N PRO A 96 -1.19 30.39 20.85
CA PRO A 96 -0.89 29.17 21.61
C PRO A 96 -2.15 28.47 22.16
N ASP A 97 -3.22 29.22 22.42
CA ASP A 97 -4.45 28.71 23.04
C ASP A 97 -5.42 28.10 22.02
N LYS A 98 -5.11 28.15 20.71
CA LYS A 98 -5.94 27.63 19.65
C LYS A 98 -5.36 26.34 19.10
N LEU A 99 -6.17 25.28 19.07
CA LEU A 99 -5.78 24.05 18.39
C LEU A 99 -5.74 24.30 16.88
N GLN A 100 -4.59 24.08 16.27
CA GLN A 100 -4.36 24.18 14.83
C GLN A 100 -4.11 22.77 14.28
N ILE A 101 -4.72 22.46 13.15
CA ILE A 101 -4.68 21.14 12.53
C ILE A 101 -4.05 21.24 11.14
N SER A 102 -3.08 20.38 10.90
CA SER A 102 -2.52 20.13 9.58
C SER A 102 -3.08 18.80 9.08
N LEU A 103 -3.75 18.80 7.94
CA LEU A 103 -4.49 17.65 7.40
C LEU A 103 -3.81 17.10 6.14
N ASP A 104 -3.94 15.79 5.91
CA ASP A 104 -3.60 15.18 4.62
C ASP A 104 -4.47 15.77 3.50
N SER A 105 -3.84 16.22 2.42
CA SER A 105 -4.50 16.85 1.28
C SER A 105 -5.48 15.93 0.55
N LYS A 106 -5.22 14.61 0.52
CA LYS A 106 -6.15 13.63 -0.04
C LYS A 106 -7.41 13.55 0.83
N VAL A 107 -7.23 13.46 2.14
CA VAL A 107 -8.34 13.45 3.10
C VAL A 107 -9.15 14.74 2.99
N ALA A 108 -8.48 15.89 2.96
CA ALA A 108 -9.14 17.20 2.80
C ALA A 108 -10.01 17.24 1.54
N LYS A 109 -9.47 16.79 0.42
CA LYS A 109 -10.17 16.74 -0.87
C LYS A 109 -11.40 15.80 -0.84
N ASP A 110 -11.22 14.61 -0.29
CA ASP A 110 -12.26 13.58 -0.26
C ASP A 110 -13.45 14.00 0.64
N PHE A 111 -13.18 14.69 1.74
CA PHE A 111 -14.20 15.27 2.63
C PHE A 111 -14.70 16.65 2.19
N GLY A 112 -14.10 17.29 1.18
CA GLY A 112 -14.45 18.65 0.76
C GLY A 112 -14.10 19.72 1.79
N VAL A 113 -13.13 19.45 2.68
CA VAL A 113 -12.66 20.35 3.74
C VAL A 113 -11.84 21.49 3.14
N LYS A 114 -11.99 22.70 3.73
CA LYS A 114 -11.27 23.91 3.34
C LYS A 114 -10.42 24.42 4.50
N LEU A 115 -9.46 25.26 4.19
CA LEU A 115 -8.72 26.00 5.22
C LEU A 115 -9.68 26.87 6.03
N GLY A 116 -9.51 26.87 7.35
CA GLY A 116 -10.38 27.55 8.31
C GLY A 116 -11.56 26.71 8.81
N ASP A 117 -11.81 25.52 8.23
CA ASP A 117 -12.83 24.62 8.77
C ASP A 117 -12.45 24.13 10.16
N ASN A 118 -13.48 23.92 11.01
CA ASN A 118 -13.30 23.46 12.38
C ASN A 118 -13.55 21.96 12.51
N PHE A 119 -12.58 21.27 13.11
CA PHE A 119 -12.70 19.88 13.50
C PHE A 119 -12.93 19.76 15.00
N THR A 120 -13.90 18.95 15.41
CA THR A 120 -14.08 18.55 16.80
C THR A 120 -13.43 17.18 17.00
N LEU A 121 -12.29 17.15 17.71
CA LEU A 121 -11.57 15.93 18.04
C LEU A 121 -11.94 15.49 19.45
N ASN A 122 -12.24 14.22 19.64
CA ASN A 122 -12.35 13.60 20.96
C ASN A 122 -11.00 12.98 21.32
N ILE A 123 -10.38 13.50 22.37
CA ILE A 123 -9.13 13.00 22.94
C ILE A 123 -9.39 12.61 24.41
N TYR A 124 -9.29 11.33 24.74
CA TYR A 124 -9.57 10.81 26.08
C TYR A 124 -10.93 11.24 26.66
N GLY A 125 -11.98 11.30 25.85
CA GLY A 125 -13.34 11.68 26.27
C GLY A 125 -13.58 13.18 26.32
N ARG A 126 -12.60 14.02 25.97
CA ARG A 126 -12.76 15.48 25.88
C ARG A 126 -12.90 15.90 24.42
N GLU A 127 -13.97 16.63 24.11
CA GLU A 127 -14.11 17.28 22.81
C GLU A 127 -13.32 18.58 22.78
N ILE A 128 -12.48 18.70 21.76
CA ILE A 128 -11.58 19.85 21.53
C ILE A 128 -11.80 20.31 20.09
N GLU A 129 -12.06 21.59 19.92
CA GLU A 129 -12.20 22.20 18.58
C GLU A 129 -10.87 22.75 18.09
N GLY A 130 -10.55 22.44 16.84
CA GLY A 130 -9.34 22.91 16.16
C GLY A 130 -9.62 23.39 14.75
N GLU A 131 -8.88 24.39 14.31
CA GLU A 131 -8.96 24.95 12.97
C GLU A 131 -7.98 24.26 12.03
N VAL A 132 -8.42 23.87 10.85
CA VAL A 132 -7.56 23.35 9.77
C VAL A 132 -6.79 24.51 9.13
N VAL A 133 -5.48 24.57 9.34
CA VAL A 133 -4.63 25.68 8.89
C VAL A 133 -3.81 25.38 7.65
N ASN A 134 -3.56 24.11 7.37
CA ASN A 134 -2.85 23.70 6.14
C ASN A 134 -3.18 22.28 5.70
N PHE A 135 -2.86 22.01 4.44
CA PHE A 135 -2.89 20.67 3.85
C PHE A 135 -1.47 20.23 3.49
N ARG A 136 -1.15 18.96 3.82
CA ARG A 136 0.14 18.32 3.50
C ARG A 136 -0.06 17.20 2.49
N LEU A 137 0.92 16.98 1.63
CA LEU A 137 0.99 15.76 0.84
C LEU A 137 1.58 14.65 1.72
N VAL A 138 0.80 13.60 1.98
CA VAL A 138 1.23 12.45 2.79
C VAL A 138 1.35 11.21 1.90
N ASP A 139 2.54 10.58 1.88
CA ASP A 139 2.75 9.32 1.17
C ASP A 139 2.86 8.17 2.18
N TYR A 140 1.88 7.27 2.18
CA TYR A 140 1.84 6.10 3.07
C TYR A 140 2.58 4.87 2.53
N ARG A 141 3.25 4.99 1.37
CA ARG A 141 3.88 3.84 0.68
C ARG A 141 5.33 3.62 1.07
N ASP A 142 5.97 4.59 1.69
CA ASP A 142 7.41 4.59 1.99
C ASP A 142 7.77 3.89 3.31
N LEU A 143 6.76 3.40 4.06
CA LEU A 143 6.91 2.79 5.38
C LEU A 143 7.51 3.75 6.44
N SER A 144 7.46 5.06 6.22
CA SER A 144 7.79 6.07 7.23
C SER A 144 6.62 6.28 8.21
N ILE A 145 6.89 7.00 9.30
CA ILE A 145 5.84 7.38 10.24
C ILE A 145 5.01 8.51 9.63
N ASN A 146 3.77 8.21 9.28
CA ASN A 146 2.85 9.16 8.67
C ASN A 146 1.53 9.26 9.43
N PHE A 147 1.01 10.47 9.56
CA PHE A 147 -0.26 10.77 10.21
C PHE A 147 -1.15 11.61 9.28
N ALA A 148 -2.42 11.23 9.18
CA ALA A 148 -3.39 12.04 8.43
C ALA A 148 -3.59 13.42 9.04
N MET A 149 -3.51 13.51 10.38
CA MET A 149 -3.65 14.74 11.13
C MET A 149 -2.44 14.98 12.01
N LEU A 150 -1.90 16.21 11.97
CA LEU A 150 -0.99 16.74 12.97
C LEU A 150 -1.64 17.93 13.67
N ILE A 151 -1.27 18.16 14.92
CA ILE A 151 -1.72 19.30 15.71
C ILE A 151 -0.54 20.14 16.17
N ASN A 152 -0.78 21.38 16.55
CA ASN A 152 0.28 22.27 17.00
C ASN A 152 0.84 21.84 18.37
N PRO A 153 2.18 21.83 18.54
CA PRO A 153 2.85 21.34 19.74
C PRO A 153 2.46 22.08 21.04
N GLN A 154 2.21 23.38 20.97
CA GLN A 154 1.86 24.19 22.14
C GLN A 154 0.59 23.66 22.81
N TYR A 155 -0.36 23.17 22.04
CA TYR A 155 -1.58 22.61 22.57
C TYR A 155 -1.39 21.16 23.06
N ALA A 156 -0.57 20.39 22.34
CA ALA A 156 -0.37 18.97 22.57
C ALA A 156 0.52 18.62 23.78
N ASN A 157 1.46 19.50 24.13
CA ASN A 157 2.50 19.20 25.14
C ASN A 157 1.96 18.80 26.52
N ASN A 158 0.74 19.19 26.87
CA ASN A 158 0.10 18.84 28.15
C ASN A 158 -0.84 17.63 28.06
N ILE A 159 -0.97 17.03 26.87
CA ILE A 159 -1.82 15.84 26.68
C ILE A 159 -1.02 14.59 27.06
N PRO A 160 -1.53 13.70 27.91
CA PRO A 160 -0.92 12.39 28.12
C PRO A 160 -0.79 11.66 26.78
N HIS A 161 0.39 11.16 26.47
CA HIS A 161 0.69 10.57 25.18
C HIS A 161 1.71 9.44 25.29
N GLU A 162 1.81 8.66 24.24
CA GLU A 162 2.85 7.67 24.02
C GLU A 162 3.69 8.04 22.81
N TYR A 163 4.81 7.35 22.64
CA TYR A 163 5.64 7.51 21.44
C TYR A 163 5.54 6.30 20.54
N LEU A 164 5.65 6.58 19.25
CA LEU A 164 5.91 5.65 18.18
C LEU A 164 7.34 5.87 17.71
N ALA A 165 8.09 4.80 17.52
CA ALA A 165 9.42 4.92 16.96
C ALA A 165 9.63 3.99 15.78
N THR A 166 10.46 4.42 14.84
CA THR A 166 11.07 3.56 13.83
C THR A 166 12.56 3.51 14.05
N VAL A 167 13.13 2.34 13.81
CA VAL A 167 14.57 2.13 13.89
C VAL A 167 15.04 1.39 12.65
N LYS A 168 16.07 1.93 12.01
CA LYS A 168 16.85 1.24 11.00
C LYS A 168 18.27 1.05 11.53
N PHE A 169 18.65 -0.20 11.74
CA PHE A 169 19.98 -0.57 12.17
C PHE A 169 20.96 -0.61 10.99
N ASP A 170 22.20 -0.22 11.23
CA ASP A 170 23.30 -0.48 10.31
C ASP A 170 23.71 -1.98 10.44
N ASN A 171 23.73 -2.49 11.67
CA ASN A 171 23.92 -3.92 11.96
C ASN A 171 22.82 -4.46 12.89
N ILE A 172 21.78 -5.04 12.30
CA ILE A 172 20.59 -5.57 13.00
C ILE A 172 20.91 -6.73 13.96
N GLU A 173 22.05 -7.45 13.75
CA GLU A 173 22.44 -8.59 14.58
C GLU A 173 22.82 -8.15 16.01
N ASN A 174 23.16 -6.89 16.22
CA ASN A 174 23.49 -6.34 17.54
C ASN A 174 22.25 -6.09 18.40
N PHE A 175 21.06 -6.11 17.83
CA PHE A 175 19.81 -5.88 18.55
C PHE A 175 19.15 -7.20 18.96
N ASN A 176 19.00 -7.43 20.26
CA ASN A 176 18.32 -8.60 20.82
C ASN A 176 16.89 -8.24 21.21
N GLU A 177 15.91 -8.69 20.39
CA GLU A 177 14.49 -8.45 20.64
C GLU A 177 14.01 -9.02 21.98
N THR A 178 14.52 -10.20 22.38
CA THR A 178 14.09 -10.86 23.63
C THR A 178 14.53 -10.08 24.85
N ASP A 179 15.78 -9.63 24.87
CA ASP A 179 16.28 -8.80 25.96
C ASP A 179 15.57 -7.47 26.05
N PHE A 180 15.28 -6.87 24.89
CA PHE A 180 14.52 -5.63 24.82
C PHE A 180 13.09 -5.79 25.38
N LEU A 181 12.37 -6.84 24.99
CA LEU A 181 11.00 -7.12 25.47
C LEU A 181 10.96 -7.44 26.98
N ASN A 182 12.01 -8.04 27.52
CA ASN A 182 12.14 -8.26 28.96
C ASN A 182 12.26 -6.93 29.74
N LEU A 183 12.94 -5.95 29.15
CA LEU A 183 13.09 -4.61 29.76
C LEU A 183 11.83 -3.75 29.57
N PHE A 184 11.17 -3.88 28.42
CA PHE A 184 10.00 -3.08 28.04
C PHE A 184 8.80 -3.94 27.62
N PRO A 185 8.17 -4.66 28.56
CA PRO A 185 7.06 -5.57 28.22
C PRO A 185 5.80 -4.84 27.72
N SER A 186 5.71 -3.52 27.92
CA SER A 186 4.59 -2.69 27.42
C SER A 186 4.77 -2.23 25.97
N ILE A 187 5.99 -2.31 25.43
CA ILE A 187 6.29 -1.85 24.04
C ILE A 187 6.02 -3.00 23.08
N SER A 188 5.19 -2.74 22.09
CA SER A 188 4.98 -3.69 20.99
C SER A 188 6.01 -3.47 19.89
N ILE A 189 6.65 -4.55 19.44
CA ILE A 189 7.62 -4.54 18.35
C ILE A 189 6.99 -5.12 17.09
N VAL A 190 7.15 -4.42 15.97
CA VAL A 190 6.79 -4.92 14.64
C VAL A 190 8.03 -4.94 13.77
N LYS A 191 8.51 -6.14 13.45
CA LYS A 191 9.63 -6.35 12.53
C LYS A 191 9.13 -6.37 11.09
N ILE A 192 9.63 -5.45 10.29
CA ILE A 192 9.15 -5.26 8.91
C ILE A 192 9.47 -6.46 8.03
N SER A 193 10.64 -7.06 8.18
CA SER A 193 11.03 -8.25 7.41
C SER A 193 10.06 -9.42 7.58
N ASP A 194 9.52 -9.62 8.79
CA ASP A 194 8.58 -10.71 9.08
C ASP A 194 7.21 -10.47 8.44
N TYR A 195 6.82 -9.20 8.37
CA TYR A 195 5.58 -8.82 7.69
C TYR A 195 5.70 -9.00 6.18
N LEU A 196 6.82 -8.54 5.60
CA LEU A 196 7.08 -8.67 4.17
C LEU A 196 7.26 -10.12 3.74
N SER A 197 7.93 -10.95 4.54
CA SER A 197 8.08 -12.38 4.24
C SER A 197 6.75 -13.10 4.14
N LYS A 198 5.77 -12.78 5.02
CA LYS A 198 4.41 -13.35 4.95
C LYS A 198 3.67 -12.94 3.68
N VAL A 199 3.81 -11.67 3.25
CA VAL A 199 3.22 -11.19 2.00
C VAL A 199 3.84 -11.90 0.80
N ILE A 200 5.17 -12.03 0.77
CA ILE A 200 5.91 -12.75 -0.29
C ILE A 200 5.46 -14.23 -0.35
N ASP A 201 5.30 -14.89 0.78
CA ASP A 201 4.81 -16.27 0.87
C ASP A 201 3.42 -16.43 0.25
N VAL A 202 2.51 -15.51 0.55
CA VAL A 202 1.16 -15.52 -0.05
C VAL A 202 1.24 -15.32 -1.57
N LEU A 203 2.03 -14.34 -2.02
CA LEU A 203 2.24 -14.11 -3.46
C LEU A 203 2.82 -15.32 -4.16
N ASN A 204 3.82 -15.99 -3.58
CA ASN A 204 4.41 -17.20 -4.14
C ASN A 204 3.38 -18.33 -4.28
N LYS A 205 2.49 -18.52 -3.31
CA LYS A 205 1.40 -19.50 -3.40
C LYS A 205 0.44 -19.18 -4.54
N VAL A 206 0.10 -17.91 -4.73
CA VAL A 206 -0.73 -17.44 -5.85
C VAL A 206 -0.04 -17.70 -7.19
N PHE A 207 1.25 -17.38 -7.33
CA PHE A 207 2.02 -17.64 -8.55
C PHE A 207 2.10 -19.14 -8.88
N ILE A 208 2.27 -20.01 -7.88
CA ILE A 208 2.26 -21.46 -8.08
C ILE A 208 0.88 -21.92 -8.59
N ALA A 209 -0.22 -21.43 -7.99
CA ALA A 209 -1.57 -21.77 -8.43
C ALA A 209 -1.83 -21.32 -9.88
N ILE A 210 -1.44 -20.11 -10.25
CA ILE A 210 -1.53 -19.61 -11.64
C ILE A 210 -0.70 -20.48 -12.59
N GLY A 211 0.52 -20.88 -12.18
CA GLY A 211 1.38 -21.77 -12.96
C GLY A 211 0.75 -23.12 -13.25
N ILE A 212 0.10 -23.72 -12.26
CA ILE A 212 -0.63 -25.00 -12.43
C ILE A 212 -1.79 -24.84 -13.41
N ILE A 213 -2.62 -23.81 -13.25
CA ILE A 213 -3.76 -23.54 -14.14
C ILE A 213 -3.27 -23.32 -15.58
N SER A 214 -2.22 -22.52 -15.75
CA SER A 214 -1.63 -22.24 -17.05
C SER A 214 -1.10 -23.52 -17.72
N THR A 215 -0.44 -24.38 -16.97
CA THR A 215 0.07 -25.65 -17.46
C THR A 215 -1.06 -26.58 -17.95
N ILE A 216 -2.14 -26.70 -17.17
CA ILE A 216 -3.32 -27.48 -17.55
C ILE A 216 -3.95 -26.91 -18.83
N THR A 217 -4.08 -25.59 -18.91
CA THR A 217 -4.63 -24.90 -20.10
C THR A 217 -3.80 -25.19 -21.37
N ILE A 218 -2.47 -25.15 -21.24
CA ILE A 218 -1.56 -25.48 -22.36
C ILE A 218 -1.75 -26.94 -22.78
N ILE A 219 -1.84 -27.88 -21.86
CA ILE A 219 -2.04 -29.29 -22.16
C ILE A 219 -3.37 -29.48 -22.91
N ILE A 220 -4.46 -28.89 -22.41
CA ILE A 220 -5.78 -28.97 -23.07
C ILE A 220 -5.69 -28.39 -24.49
N GLY A 221 -5.04 -27.22 -24.65
CA GLY A 221 -4.82 -26.61 -25.95
C GLY A 221 -4.07 -27.51 -26.92
N LEU A 222 -3.02 -28.19 -26.46
CA LEU A 222 -2.28 -29.15 -27.28
C LEU A 222 -3.13 -30.35 -27.70
N VAL A 223 -3.98 -30.88 -26.80
CA VAL A 223 -4.90 -31.98 -27.12
C VAL A 223 -5.91 -31.55 -28.19
N VAL A 224 -6.49 -30.34 -28.04
CA VAL A 224 -7.45 -29.80 -29.02
C VAL A 224 -6.80 -29.63 -30.40
N ILE A 225 -5.60 -29.00 -30.44
CA ILE A 225 -4.87 -28.83 -31.70
C ILE A 225 -4.52 -30.17 -32.33
N SER A 226 -4.04 -31.15 -31.55
CA SER A 226 -3.72 -32.47 -32.04
C SER A 226 -4.95 -33.17 -32.63
N SER A 227 -6.10 -33.09 -31.97
CA SER A 227 -7.37 -33.62 -32.45
C SER A 227 -7.82 -33.00 -33.77
N ALA A 228 -7.69 -31.66 -33.86
CA ALA A 228 -8.02 -30.92 -35.08
C ALA A 228 -7.14 -31.35 -36.27
N ILE A 229 -5.83 -31.52 -36.05
CA ILE A 229 -4.90 -32.01 -37.09
C ILE A 229 -5.26 -33.40 -37.58
N LEU A 230 -5.61 -34.32 -36.67
CA LEU A 230 -6.01 -35.69 -37.02
C LEU A 230 -7.29 -35.73 -37.87
N VAL A 231 -8.28 -34.91 -37.51
CA VAL A 231 -9.54 -34.81 -38.28
C VAL A 231 -9.29 -34.20 -39.65
N GLN A 232 -8.55 -33.11 -39.70
CA GLN A 232 -8.20 -32.46 -40.99
C GLN A 232 -7.38 -33.37 -41.89
N GLY A 233 -6.47 -34.18 -41.34
CA GLY A 233 -5.68 -35.14 -42.12
C GLY A 233 -6.55 -36.16 -42.89
N LYS A 234 -7.62 -36.69 -42.27
CA LYS A 234 -8.57 -37.59 -42.95
C LYS A 234 -9.35 -36.88 -44.06
N ILE A 235 -9.83 -35.67 -43.83
CA ILE A 235 -10.54 -34.88 -44.83
C ILE A 235 -9.63 -34.54 -46.01
N LYS A 236 -8.38 -34.13 -45.76
CA LYS A 236 -7.39 -33.81 -46.82
C LYS A 236 -7.04 -35.05 -47.65
N THR A 237 -6.95 -36.22 -47.09
CA THR A 237 -6.71 -37.42 -47.85
C THR A 237 -7.80 -37.66 -48.87
N PHE A 238 -9.05 -37.50 -48.50
CA PHE A 238 -10.19 -37.62 -49.41
C PHE A 238 -10.20 -36.51 -50.48
N GLN A 239 -9.98 -35.24 -50.11
CA GLN A 239 -9.91 -34.13 -51.03
C GLN A 239 -8.79 -34.32 -52.04
N ASN A 240 -7.60 -34.76 -51.62
CA ASN A 240 -6.46 -35.02 -52.49
C ASN A 240 -6.74 -36.12 -53.50
N LEU A 241 -7.53 -37.17 -53.16
CA LEU A 241 -7.99 -38.20 -54.07
C LEU A 241 -8.94 -37.61 -55.11
N VAL A 242 -9.88 -36.77 -54.74
CA VAL A 242 -10.79 -36.09 -55.66
C VAL A 242 -10.02 -35.17 -56.63
N PHE A 243 -9.09 -34.36 -56.14
CA PHE A 243 -8.26 -33.52 -57.02
C PHE A 243 -7.42 -34.32 -58.02
N LYS A 244 -6.93 -35.49 -57.60
CA LYS A 244 -6.18 -36.40 -58.44
C LYS A 244 -7.04 -37.00 -59.57
N ILE A 245 -8.31 -37.33 -59.25
CA ILE A 245 -9.31 -37.81 -60.26
C ILE A 245 -9.65 -36.71 -61.24
N LEU A 246 -9.71 -35.46 -60.79
CA LEU A 246 -9.96 -34.28 -61.64
C LEU A 246 -8.73 -33.83 -62.49
N GLY A 247 -7.60 -34.55 -62.40
CA GLY A 247 -6.43 -34.32 -63.26
C GLY A 247 -5.42 -33.31 -62.69
N PHE A 248 -5.56 -32.88 -61.43
CA PHE A 248 -4.57 -31.97 -60.82
C PHE A 248 -3.22 -32.66 -60.61
N SER A 249 -2.15 -31.95 -60.95
CA SER A 249 -0.80 -32.42 -60.70
C SER A 249 -0.45 -32.43 -59.22
N LYS A 250 0.53 -33.26 -58.82
CA LYS A 250 1.00 -33.34 -57.45
C LYS A 250 1.48 -32.00 -56.91
N LYS A 251 2.07 -31.12 -57.76
CA LYS A 251 2.55 -29.77 -57.41
C LYS A 251 1.40 -28.82 -57.09
N GLU A 252 0.31 -28.88 -57.86
CA GLU A 252 -0.88 -28.04 -57.64
C GLU A 252 -1.61 -28.39 -56.35
N ILE A 253 -1.71 -29.66 -56.03
CA ILE A 253 -2.31 -30.16 -54.77
C ILE A 253 -1.49 -29.69 -53.54
N ILE A 254 -0.15 -29.78 -53.61
CA ILE A 254 0.73 -29.31 -52.53
C ILE A 254 0.62 -27.78 -52.41
N PHE A 255 0.63 -27.04 -53.49
CA PHE A 255 0.53 -25.58 -53.50
C PHE A 255 -0.80 -25.10 -52.90
N SER A 256 -1.92 -25.71 -53.27
CA SER A 256 -3.24 -25.44 -52.66
C SER A 256 -3.24 -25.69 -51.15
N SER A 257 -2.62 -26.78 -50.70
CA SER A 257 -2.53 -27.08 -49.27
C SER A 257 -1.68 -26.09 -48.49
N ILE A 258 -0.61 -25.53 -49.09
CA ILE A 258 0.22 -24.50 -48.49
C ILE A 258 -0.56 -23.20 -48.33
N ILE A 259 -1.29 -22.78 -49.39
CA ILE A 259 -2.11 -21.57 -49.33
C ILE A 259 -3.16 -21.67 -48.23
N GLU A 260 -3.87 -22.77 -48.14
CA GLU A 260 -4.87 -23.02 -47.09
C GLU A 260 -4.25 -22.93 -45.70
N PHE A 261 -3.07 -23.51 -45.50
CA PHE A 261 -2.35 -23.43 -44.23
C PHE A 261 -1.98 -21.97 -43.86
N ILE A 262 -1.48 -21.18 -44.83
CA ILE A 262 -1.14 -19.78 -44.60
C ILE A 262 -2.37 -18.94 -44.26
N VAL A 263 -3.49 -19.15 -44.95
CA VAL A 263 -4.75 -18.42 -44.69
C VAL A 263 -5.27 -18.75 -43.27
N ASN A 264 -5.27 -20.02 -42.86
CA ASN A 264 -5.66 -20.42 -41.55
C ASN A 264 -4.75 -19.85 -40.44
N PHE A 265 -3.42 -19.83 -40.69
CA PHE A 265 -2.44 -19.26 -39.78
C PHE A 265 -2.63 -17.76 -39.54
N ILE A 266 -2.85 -17.01 -40.64
CA ILE A 266 -3.14 -15.57 -40.59
C ILE A 266 -4.45 -15.32 -39.83
N SER A 267 -5.49 -16.13 -40.08
CA SER A 267 -6.77 -16.02 -39.39
C SER A 267 -6.61 -16.25 -37.88
N ILE A 268 -5.84 -17.24 -37.44
CA ILE A 268 -5.58 -17.52 -36.02
C ILE A 268 -4.86 -16.33 -35.35
N ILE A 269 -3.83 -15.77 -36.00
CA ILE A 269 -3.12 -14.60 -35.49
C ILE A 269 -4.06 -13.40 -35.34
N PHE A 270 -4.90 -13.16 -36.36
CA PHE A 270 -5.85 -12.07 -36.34
C PHE A 270 -6.84 -12.18 -35.19
N PHE A 271 -7.46 -13.34 -34.99
CA PHE A 271 -8.37 -13.56 -33.88
C PHE A 271 -7.67 -13.52 -32.51
N SER A 272 -6.46 -14.07 -32.41
CA SER A 272 -5.67 -13.98 -31.18
C SER A 272 -5.36 -12.52 -30.77
N ALA A 273 -5.08 -11.65 -31.75
CA ALA A 273 -4.80 -10.24 -31.50
C ALA A 273 -6.04 -9.41 -31.09
N ILE A 274 -7.25 -9.86 -31.47
CA ILE A 274 -8.51 -9.19 -31.08
C ILE A 274 -8.92 -9.55 -29.64
N PHE A 275 -8.61 -10.78 -29.20
CA PHE A 275 -9.03 -11.31 -27.91
C PHE A 275 -7.91 -11.31 -26.85
N SER A 276 -6.75 -10.76 -27.14
CA SER A 276 -5.65 -10.50 -26.22
C SER A 276 -5.72 -9.07 -25.67
#